data_97fd4ac72db1b6e44c0963fdf081a78c
#
_entry.id   97fd4ac72db1b6e44c0963fdf081a78c
#
_cell.length_a   1.000
_cell.length_b   1.000
_cell.length_c   1.000
_cell.angle_alpha   90.00
_cell.angle_beta   90.00
_cell.angle_gamma   90.00
#
_symmetry.space_group_name_H-M   'P 1'
#
loop_
_entity.id
_entity.type
_entity.pdbx_description
1 polymer ?
#
loop_
_entity_poly.entity_id
_entity_poly.type
_entity_poly.pdbx_seq_one_letter_code
_entity_poly.pdbx_strand_id
1 'polypeptide(L)'
;MSDFNNMQINSVNRQSSYYNRRAAKRRRQRQKRRLLLLTFVLIVAVITVIVINLANKPDAKIIGLWQYDEYTKYEFNEDGTGCLCADDVHYEYTYKLSGDKVIIDFEKDIVRDCDYTYSVEDDTLTLIGGDGTDGGTYKLEKQSSES
;
A
#
# COMPACT_ATOMS: atom_id res chain seq x y z
N MET A 1 75.39 12.80 18.64
CA MET A 1 74.72 12.40 17.37
C MET A 1 73.38 11.65 17.56
N SER A 2 73.06 11.12 18.75
CA SER A 2 71.78 10.41 19.07
C SER A 2 70.54 11.34 19.21
N ASP A 3 70.75 12.57 19.69
CA ASP A 3 69.59 13.51 20.00
C ASP A 3 68.94 14.07 18.73
N PHE A 4 69.67 14.24 17.64
CA PHE A 4 69.15 14.74 16.36
C PHE A 4 68.25 13.72 15.68
N ASN A 5 68.57 12.42 15.77
CA ASN A 5 67.76 11.36 15.23
C ASN A 5 66.43 11.17 15.97
N ASN A 6 66.43 11.30 17.31
CA ASN A 6 65.26 11.23 18.14
C ASN A 6 64.29 12.43 17.90
N MET A 7 64.80 13.59 17.62
CA MET A 7 64.02 14.78 17.32
C MET A 7 63.31 14.66 15.96
N GLN A 8 63.96 14.13 14.97
CA GLN A 8 63.39 13.85 13.63
C GLN A 8 62.28 12.79 13.70
N ILE A 9 62.51 11.68 14.38
CA ILE A 9 61.53 10.58 14.53
C ILE A 9 60.27 11.09 15.26
N ASN A 10 60.44 11.89 16.29
CA ASN A 10 59.29 12.46 17.03
C ASN A 10 58.48 13.47 16.19
N SER A 11 59.13 14.22 15.31
CA SER A 11 58.43 15.19 14.43
C SER A 11 57.62 14.44 13.34
N VAL A 12 58.15 13.40 12.75
CA VAL A 12 57.45 12.58 11.76
C VAL A 12 56.27 11.83 12.37
N ASN A 13 56.44 11.30 13.60
CA ASN A 13 55.38 10.62 14.31
C ASN A 13 54.23 11.58 14.72
N ARG A 14 54.51 12.78 15.12
CA ARG A 14 53.50 13.82 15.40
C ARG A 14 52.72 14.22 14.14
N GLN A 15 53.42 14.35 13.00
CA GLN A 15 52.81 14.73 11.75
C GLN A 15 51.91 13.60 11.19
N SER A 16 52.32 12.34 11.25
CA SER A 16 51.54 11.18 10.84
C SER A 16 50.26 11.00 11.70
N SER A 17 50.36 11.22 13.02
CA SER A 17 49.22 11.14 13.93
C SER A 17 48.17 12.23 13.66
N TYR A 18 48.60 13.42 13.25
CA TYR A 18 47.71 14.53 12.90
C TYR A 18 46.95 14.25 11.61
N TYR A 19 47.59 13.71 10.56
CA TYR A 19 46.92 13.33 9.32
C TYR A 19 45.92 12.18 9.53
N ASN A 20 46.26 11.20 10.34
CA ASN A 20 45.40 10.07 10.66
C ASN A 20 44.14 10.49 11.43
N ARG A 21 44.25 11.44 12.36
CA ARG A 21 43.11 11.98 13.09
C ARG A 21 42.13 12.77 12.18
N ARG A 22 42.64 13.52 11.21
CA ARG A 22 41.82 14.23 10.22
C ARG A 22 41.12 13.29 9.26
N ALA A 23 41.80 12.26 8.80
CA ALA A 23 41.23 11.22 7.92
C ALA A 23 40.12 10.43 8.65
N ALA A 24 40.30 10.09 9.92
CA ALA A 24 39.32 9.40 10.73
C ALA A 24 38.07 10.26 10.98
N LYS A 25 38.22 11.57 11.23
CA LYS A 25 37.07 12.51 11.35
C LYS A 25 36.27 12.58 10.04
N ARG A 26 36.93 12.66 8.89
CA ARG A 26 36.27 12.72 7.58
C ARG A 26 35.50 11.41 7.26
N ARG A 27 36.07 10.24 7.61
CA ARG A 27 35.39 8.94 7.45
C ARG A 27 34.15 8.83 8.33
N ARG A 28 34.22 9.22 9.61
CA ARG A 28 33.08 9.26 10.54
C ARG A 28 31.98 10.22 10.06
N GLN A 29 32.34 11.35 9.49
CA GLN A 29 31.38 12.33 8.99
C GLN A 29 30.69 11.83 7.72
N ARG A 30 31.40 11.12 6.83
CA ARG A 30 30.82 10.46 5.65
C ARG A 30 29.88 9.31 6.05
N GLN A 31 30.25 8.52 7.05
CA GLN A 31 29.40 7.46 7.57
C GLN A 31 28.11 8.02 8.19
N LYS A 32 28.19 9.07 9.00
CA LYS A 32 27.00 9.73 9.56
C LYS A 32 26.08 10.27 8.46
N ARG A 33 26.62 10.91 7.43
CA ARG A 33 25.82 11.39 6.28
C ARG A 33 25.14 10.25 5.51
N ARG A 34 25.85 9.13 5.29
CA ARG A 34 25.26 7.95 4.65
C ARG A 34 24.15 7.34 5.51
N LEU A 35 24.36 7.24 6.81
CA LEU A 35 23.35 6.76 7.75
C LEU A 35 22.10 7.64 7.73
N LEU A 36 22.29 8.96 7.77
CA LEU A 36 21.18 9.93 7.69
C LEU A 36 20.42 9.84 6.36
N LEU A 37 21.10 9.62 5.25
CA LEU A 37 20.46 9.42 3.96
C LEU A 37 19.65 8.12 3.93
N LEU A 38 20.19 7.04 4.47
CA LEU A 38 19.48 5.75 4.54
C LEU A 38 18.24 5.83 5.43
N THR A 39 18.33 6.51 6.60
CA THR A 39 17.17 6.71 7.46
C THR A 39 16.10 7.59 6.79
N PHE A 40 16.50 8.61 6.05
CA PHE A 40 15.58 9.45 5.30
C PHE A 40 14.84 8.66 4.20
N VAL A 41 15.57 7.85 3.42
CA VAL A 41 14.96 6.98 2.39
C VAL A 41 13.97 5.98 3.02
N LEU A 42 14.32 5.39 4.16
CA LEU A 42 13.43 4.48 4.88
C LEU A 42 12.16 5.18 5.34
N ILE A 43 12.25 6.38 5.89
CA ILE A 43 11.10 7.18 6.33
C ILE A 43 10.19 7.50 5.15
N VAL A 44 10.77 7.93 4.02
CA VAL A 44 9.99 8.22 2.80
C VAL A 44 9.28 6.96 2.31
N ALA A 45 9.94 5.80 2.29
CA ALA A 45 9.33 4.54 1.90
C ALA A 45 8.15 4.15 2.81
N VAL A 46 8.30 4.30 4.13
CA VAL A 46 7.23 4.03 5.11
C VAL A 46 6.04 4.99 4.89
N ILE A 47 6.30 6.28 4.71
CA ILE A 47 5.25 7.26 4.44
C ILE A 47 4.52 6.93 3.14
N THR A 48 5.23 6.53 2.10
CA THR A 48 4.62 6.13 0.82
C THR A 48 3.68 4.94 0.98
N VAL A 49 4.10 3.92 1.72
CA VAL A 49 3.24 2.75 2.02
C VAL A 49 2.00 3.17 2.80
N ILE A 50 2.14 4.03 3.81
CA ILE A 50 1.00 4.53 4.61
C ILE A 50 0.02 5.30 3.72
N VAL A 51 0.52 6.21 2.86
CA VAL A 51 -0.33 7.01 1.96
C VAL A 51 -1.09 6.11 0.98
N ILE A 52 -0.44 5.09 0.40
CA ILE A 52 -1.10 4.15 -0.50
C ILE A 52 -2.21 3.38 0.24
N ASN A 53 -1.95 2.91 1.46
CA ASN A 53 -2.97 2.19 2.24
C ASN A 53 -4.14 3.09 2.67
N LEU A 54 -3.90 4.37 2.97
CA LEU A 54 -4.98 5.30 3.29
C LEU A 54 -5.81 5.69 2.06
N ALA A 55 -5.17 5.82 0.90
CA ALA A 55 -5.84 6.16 -0.35
C ALA A 55 -6.72 5.01 -0.89
N ASN A 56 -6.41 3.78 -0.50
CA ASN A 56 -7.13 2.57 -0.92
C ASN A 56 -8.20 2.10 0.09
N LYS A 57 -8.53 2.91 1.12
CA LYS A 57 -9.66 2.55 2.00
C LYS A 57 -10.95 2.61 1.19
N PRO A 58 -11.73 1.51 1.18
CA PRO A 58 -13.04 1.51 0.54
C PRO A 58 -13.93 2.63 1.09
N ASP A 59 -14.79 3.22 0.24
CA ASP A 59 -15.82 4.13 0.72
C ASP A 59 -16.73 3.37 1.68
N ALA A 60 -16.88 3.87 2.90
CA ALA A 60 -17.71 3.23 3.92
C ALA A 60 -19.15 2.96 3.45
N LYS A 61 -19.61 3.68 2.42
CA LYS A 61 -20.95 3.51 1.86
C LYS A 61 -21.15 2.19 1.13
N ILE A 62 -20.12 1.69 0.38
CA ILE A 62 -20.24 0.43 -0.35
C ILE A 62 -20.12 -0.79 0.56
N ILE A 63 -19.51 -0.62 1.74
CA ILE A 63 -19.26 -1.74 2.66
C ILE A 63 -20.57 -2.34 3.17
N GLY A 64 -20.66 -3.67 3.11
CA GLY A 64 -21.81 -4.44 3.58
C GLY A 64 -22.24 -5.52 2.60
N LEU A 65 -23.38 -6.13 2.93
CA LEU A 65 -24.03 -7.16 2.12
C LEU A 65 -25.13 -6.52 1.29
N TRP A 66 -25.09 -6.76 -0.02
CA TRP A 66 -26.01 -6.20 -1.00
C TRP A 66 -26.69 -7.30 -1.79
N GLN A 67 -27.99 -7.33 -1.79
CA GLN A 67 -28.80 -8.32 -2.48
C GLN A 67 -29.24 -7.79 -3.84
N TYR A 68 -28.91 -8.53 -4.91
CA TYR A 68 -29.36 -8.23 -6.27
C TYR A 68 -30.72 -8.86 -6.56
N ASP A 69 -30.84 -10.17 -6.30
CA ASP A 69 -32.07 -10.94 -6.45
C ASP A 69 -32.14 -12.03 -5.35
N GLU A 70 -33.11 -12.94 -5.46
CA GLU A 70 -33.33 -14.00 -4.47
C GLU A 70 -32.07 -14.88 -4.26
N TYR A 71 -31.23 -14.99 -5.28
CA TYR A 71 -30.10 -15.96 -5.32
C TYR A 71 -28.74 -15.28 -5.29
N THR A 72 -28.65 -13.98 -5.66
CA THR A 72 -27.38 -13.31 -5.91
C THR A 72 -27.13 -12.19 -4.91
N LYS A 73 -25.99 -12.25 -4.23
CA LYS A 73 -25.54 -11.24 -3.27
C LYS A 73 -24.09 -10.85 -3.51
N TYR A 74 -23.77 -9.60 -3.25
CA TYR A 74 -22.42 -9.08 -3.21
C TYR A 74 -22.09 -8.63 -1.78
N GLU A 75 -20.94 -9.05 -1.27
CA GLU A 75 -20.40 -8.63 0.01
C GLU A 75 -19.14 -7.83 -0.20
N PHE A 76 -19.07 -6.62 0.33
CA PHE A 76 -17.90 -5.77 0.29
C PHE A 76 -17.37 -5.54 1.70
N ASN A 77 -16.16 -6.00 1.98
CA ASN A 77 -15.51 -5.90 3.28
C ASN A 77 -14.61 -4.66 3.38
N GLU A 78 -14.40 -4.17 4.60
CA GLU A 78 -13.55 -2.99 4.87
C GLU A 78 -12.09 -3.16 4.46
N ASP A 79 -11.61 -4.39 4.36
CA ASP A 79 -10.23 -4.73 4.00
C ASP A 79 -9.99 -4.78 2.48
N GLY A 80 -11.03 -4.54 1.67
CA GLY A 80 -10.97 -4.59 0.22
C GLY A 80 -11.17 -6.00 -0.36
N THR A 81 -11.61 -6.95 0.45
CA THR A 81 -12.07 -8.26 0.01
C THR A 81 -13.59 -8.27 -0.16
N GLY A 82 -14.11 -9.28 -0.84
CA GLY A 82 -15.55 -9.48 -0.98
C GLY A 82 -15.91 -10.85 -1.52
N CYS A 83 -17.21 -11.10 -1.64
CA CYS A 83 -17.74 -12.32 -2.18
C CYS A 83 -18.97 -12.03 -3.06
N LEU A 84 -18.98 -12.63 -4.25
CA LEU A 84 -20.20 -12.79 -5.03
C LEU A 84 -20.79 -14.16 -4.69
N CYS A 85 -21.90 -14.15 -3.97
CA CYS A 85 -22.63 -15.35 -3.59
C CYS A 85 -23.79 -15.55 -4.56
N ALA A 86 -23.77 -16.66 -5.29
CA ALA A 86 -24.85 -17.06 -6.21
C ALA A 86 -25.34 -18.45 -5.79
N ASP A 87 -26.54 -18.52 -5.20
CA ASP A 87 -27.03 -19.71 -4.50
C ASP A 87 -26.02 -20.24 -3.46
N ASP A 88 -25.58 -21.49 -3.61
CA ASP A 88 -24.59 -22.15 -2.75
C ASP A 88 -23.15 -21.96 -3.22
N VAL A 89 -22.93 -21.15 -4.28
CA VAL A 89 -21.60 -20.93 -4.86
C VAL A 89 -21.05 -19.57 -4.42
N HIS A 90 -19.81 -19.59 -3.92
CA HIS A 90 -19.10 -18.41 -3.47
C HIS A 90 -17.91 -18.12 -4.37
N TYR A 91 -17.87 -16.92 -4.92
CA TYR A 91 -16.76 -16.38 -5.72
C TYR A 91 -16.11 -15.26 -4.94
N GLU A 92 -14.99 -15.56 -4.29
CA GLU A 92 -14.21 -14.59 -3.55
C GLU A 92 -13.46 -13.68 -4.50
N TYR A 93 -13.33 -12.41 -4.11
CA TYR A 93 -12.66 -11.40 -4.88
C TYR A 93 -11.97 -10.37 -3.99
N THR A 94 -11.02 -9.65 -4.58
CA THR A 94 -10.54 -8.38 -4.05
C THR A 94 -11.13 -7.24 -4.88
N TYR A 95 -11.30 -6.08 -4.26
CA TYR A 95 -11.81 -4.91 -4.97
C TYR A 95 -11.05 -3.64 -4.63
N LYS A 96 -11.07 -2.69 -5.58
CA LYS A 96 -10.50 -1.36 -5.43
C LYS A 96 -11.49 -0.30 -5.88
N LEU A 97 -11.54 0.81 -5.15
CA LEU A 97 -12.34 1.96 -5.54
C LEU A 97 -11.44 3.02 -6.19
N SER A 98 -11.90 3.60 -7.29
CA SER A 98 -11.21 4.68 -8.00
C SER A 98 -12.25 5.71 -8.46
N GLY A 99 -12.48 6.75 -7.65
CA GLY A 99 -13.56 7.70 -7.88
C GLY A 99 -14.92 7.03 -7.76
N ASP A 100 -15.68 7.03 -8.84
CA ASP A 100 -16.99 6.39 -8.97
C ASP A 100 -16.93 4.94 -9.49
N LYS A 101 -15.73 4.38 -9.65
CA LYS A 101 -15.52 3.02 -10.14
C LYS A 101 -15.17 2.05 -9.03
N VAL A 102 -15.73 0.85 -9.09
CA VAL A 102 -15.32 -0.33 -8.37
C VAL A 102 -14.72 -1.33 -9.36
N ILE A 103 -13.48 -1.76 -9.10
CA ILE A 103 -12.73 -2.73 -9.91
C ILE A 103 -12.68 -4.01 -9.09
N ILE A 104 -13.21 -5.10 -9.61
CA ILE A 104 -13.32 -6.40 -8.96
C ILE A 104 -12.38 -7.39 -9.65
N ASP A 105 -11.52 -8.04 -8.87
CA ASP A 105 -10.52 -9.02 -9.27
C ASP A 105 -10.86 -10.34 -8.57
N PHE A 106 -11.43 -11.30 -9.33
CA PHE A 106 -11.87 -12.58 -8.78
C PHE A 106 -10.69 -13.53 -8.58
N GLU A 107 -10.67 -14.25 -7.46
CA GLU A 107 -9.60 -15.22 -7.17
C GLU A 107 -9.58 -16.42 -8.12
N LYS A 108 -10.72 -16.75 -8.74
CA LYS A 108 -10.86 -17.88 -9.64
C LYS A 108 -10.99 -17.42 -11.08
N ASP A 109 -10.12 -17.91 -11.96
CA ASP A 109 -10.13 -17.64 -13.41
C ASP A 109 -11.43 -18.03 -14.13
N ILE A 110 -12.33 -18.75 -13.45
CA ILE A 110 -13.65 -19.14 -14.00
C ILE A 110 -14.62 -17.96 -14.05
N VAL A 111 -14.39 -16.93 -13.25
CA VAL A 111 -15.14 -15.67 -13.26
C VAL A 111 -14.22 -14.58 -13.79
N ARG A 112 -14.72 -13.80 -14.75
CA ARG A 112 -13.95 -12.72 -15.34
C ARG A 112 -13.91 -11.54 -14.40
N ASP A 113 -12.71 -10.94 -14.26
CA ASP A 113 -12.53 -9.66 -13.62
C ASP A 113 -13.34 -8.58 -14.33
N CYS A 114 -13.89 -7.66 -13.57
CA CYS A 114 -14.79 -6.66 -14.10
C CYS A 114 -14.70 -5.33 -13.34
N ASP A 115 -15.11 -4.26 -14.00
CA ASP A 115 -15.30 -2.98 -13.37
C ASP A 115 -16.73 -2.47 -13.56
N TYR A 116 -17.18 -1.72 -12.56
CA TYR A 116 -18.48 -1.05 -12.57
C TYR A 116 -18.31 0.41 -12.19
N THR A 117 -19.14 1.28 -12.77
CA THR A 117 -19.43 2.56 -12.13
C THR A 117 -20.47 2.34 -11.06
N TYR A 118 -20.21 2.83 -9.84
CA TYR A 118 -21.11 2.61 -8.71
C TYR A 118 -21.63 3.92 -8.11
N SER A 119 -22.82 3.84 -7.54
CA SER A 119 -23.36 4.87 -6.66
C SER A 119 -24.15 4.22 -5.52
N VAL A 120 -24.09 4.82 -4.34
CA VAL A 120 -24.88 4.39 -3.18
C VAL A 120 -25.80 5.53 -2.75
N GLU A 121 -27.09 5.29 -2.82
CA GLU A 121 -28.13 6.20 -2.37
C GLU A 121 -29.01 5.46 -1.35
N ASP A 122 -29.01 5.95 -0.12
CA ASP A 122 -29.68 5.30 1.01
C ASP A 122 -29.24 3.82 1.14
N ASP A 123 -30.18 2.90 1.02
CA ASP A 123 -29.94 1.45 1.08
C ASP A 123 -29.86 0.79 -0.30
N THR A 124 -29.62 1.56 -1.35
CA THR A 124 -29.51 1.06 -2.74
C THR A 124 -28.12 1.28 -3.29
N LEU A 125 -27.44 0.19 -3.67
CA LEU A 125 -26.21 0.20 -4.46
C LEU A 125 -26.56 0.01 -5.93
N THR A 126 -26.22 0.98 -6.76
CA THR A 126 -26.35 0.88 -8.22
C THR A 126 -24.97 0.56 -8.83
N LEU A 127 -24.89 -0.50 -9.61
CA LEU A 127 -23.70 -0.89 -10.40
C LEU A 127 -24.04 -0.76 -11.87
N ILE A 128 -23.23 -0.02 -12.62
CA ILE A 128 -23.32 0.10 -14.09
C ILE A 128 -22.13 -0.62 -14.68
N GLY A 129 -22.37 -1.65 -15.49
CA GLY A 129 -21.34 -2.51 -16.02
C GLY A 129 -20.37 -1.75 -16.95
N GLY A 130 -19.08 -1.98 -16.73
CA GLY A 130 -17.95 -1.51 -17.51
C GLY A 130 -17.21 -2.67 -18.19
N ASP A 131 -15.89 -2.56 -18.23
CA ASP A 131 -15.03 -3.58 -18.82
C ASP A 131 -15.17 -4.92 -18.07
N GLY A 132 -15.15 -6.02 -18.81
CA GLY A 132 -15.31 -7.38 -18.28
C GLY A 132 -16.75 -7.80 -17.97
N THR A 133 -17.72 -6.89 -18.07
CA THR A 133 -19.15 -7.17 -17.86
C THR A 133 -19.91 -7.28 -19.19
N ASP A 134 -21.15 -7.76 -19.12
CA ASP A 134 -22.07 -7.74 -20.27
C ASP A 134 -22.78 -6.39 -20.44
N GLY A 135 -22.40 -5.40 -19.63
CA GLY A 135 -23.07 -4.11 -19.53
C GLY A 135 -24.35 -4.16 -18.69
N GLY A 136 -25.11 -3.08 -18.70
CA GLY A 136 -26.36 -2.97 -17.97
C GLY A 136 -26.24 -2.27 -16.63
N THR A 137 -27.38 -2.14 -15.96
CA THR A 137 -27.49 -1.48 -14.66
C THR A 137 -28.10 -2.45 -13.66
N TYR A 138 -27.42 -2.67 -12.56
CA TYR A 138 -27.81 -3.58 -11.48
C TYR A 138 -28.11 -2.74 -10.25
N LYS A 139 -29.30 -2.91 -9.67
CA LYS A 139 -29.68 -2.28 -8.41
C LYS A 139 -29.73 -3.34 -7.33
N LEU A 140 -28.99 -3.11 -6.27
CA LEU A 140 -28.87 -4.03 -5.14
C LEU A 140 -29.39 -3.34 -3.88
N GLU A 141 -30.06 -4.07 -3.03
CA GLU A 141 -30.61 -3.59 -1.77
C GLU A 141 -29.70 -4.03 -0.60
N LYS A 142 -29.45 -3.09 0.31
CA LYS A 142 -28.65 -3.36 1.49
C LYS A 142 -29.35 -4.32 2.42
N GLN A 143 -28.65 -5.38 2.80
CA GLN A 143 -29.15 -6.30 3.80
C GLN A 143 -28.70 -5.84 5.19
N SER A 144 -29.65 -5.72 6.13
CA SER A 144 -29.31 -5.56 7.52
C SER A 144 -28.66 -6.86 8.01
N SER A 145 -27.47 -6.76 8.62
CA SER A 145 -26.90 -7.89 9.35
C SER A 145 -27.86 -8.23 10.50
N GLU A 146 -28.62 -9.30 10.33
CA GLU A 146 -29.31 -9.89 11.47
C GLU A 146 -28.25 -10.37 12.47
N SER A 147 -28.30 -9.78 13.66
CA SER A 147 -27.44 -10.10 14.82
C SER A 147 -27.91 -11.39 15.48
#